data_7eb82c4ebc53eb470a16c44e3bed3fcf
#
_entry.id   7eb82c4ebc53eb470a16c44e3bed3fcf
#
_cell.length_a   1.000
_cell.length_b   1.000
_cell.length_c   1.000
_cell.angle_alpha   90.00
_cell.angle_beta   90.00
_cell.angle_gamma   90.00
#
_symmetry.space_group_name_H-M   'P 1'
#
loop_
_entity.id
_entity.type
_entity.pdbx_description
1 polymer ?
#
loop_
_entity_poly.entity_id
_entity_poly.type
_entity_poly.pdbx_seq_one_letter_code
_entity_poly.pdbx_strand_id
1 'polypeptide(L)'
;MGKYPLGAVDVVFWPDRGGPASERARDLGFEHIDVSVEFDPATLVLPIGCPTAFPKPRPGWCTTPAPTAGDGMWEWTVRKFRDAPGCLLEPWAGATVNSLESIKAIADEVPGLRFLIDTGHVADWGGDPLEVLEYADHIQLRQGKPGQTQVHVDDASGVVDFTTVIARLDELEYRGKLSIEYFNLPDHGWPLDEPVRWATDLAAHVRPLLG
;
A
#
# COMPACT_ATOMS: atom_id res chain seq x y z
N MET A 1 20.13 -5.96 -8.76
CA MET A 1 18.95 -6.08 -7.90
C MET A 1 19.02 -4.92 -6.94
N GLY A 2 18.03 -4.04 -6.93
CA GLY A 2 18.03 -2.89 -6.02
C GLY A 2 17.96 -3.33 -4.56
N LYS A 3 18.22 -2.43 -3.63
CA LYS A 3 18.18 -2.69 -2.19
C LYS A 3 16.78 -3.14 -1.73
N TYR A 4 15.74 -2.60 -2.36
CA TYR A 4 14.35 -2.96 -2.10
C TYR A 4 13.74 -3.54 -3.37
N PRO A 5 13.20 -4.78 -3.37
CA PRO A 5 12.42 -5.29 -4.50
C PRO A 5 11.21 -4.40 -4.77
N LEU A 6 11.03 -4.00 -6.05
CA LEU A 6 9.92 -3.14 -6.46
C LEU A 6 8.86 -3.97 -7.19
N GLY A 7 7.65 -4.00 -6.64
CA GLY A 7 6.49 -4.66 -7.21
C GLY A 7 5.37 -3.71 -7.59
N ALA A 8 4.24 -4.28 -7.96
CA ALA A 8 3.00 -3.56 -8.20
C ALA A 8 1.82 -4.29 -7.56
N VAL A 9 0.75 -3.57 -7.27
CA VAL A 9 -0.52 -4.15 -6.85
C VAL A 9 -1.31 -4.58 -8.09
N ASP A 10 -2.00 -5.71 -8.05
CA ASP A 10 -2.71 -6.27 -9.21
C ASP A 10 -3.84 -5.36 -9.74
N VAL A 11 -4.42 -4.51 -8.88
CA VAL A 11 -5.45 -3.52 -9.29
C VAL A 11 -4.95 -2.50 -10.32
N VAL A 12 -3.62 -2.29 -10.42
CA VAL A 12 -3.00 -1.45 -11.47
C VAL A 12 -3.36 -1.98 -12.85
N PHE A 13 -3.51 -3.30 -12.99
CA PHE A 13 -3.71 -3.99 -14.27
C PHE A 13 -5.18 -4.30 -14.57
N TRP A 14 -6.10 -3.84 -13.73
CA TRP A 14 -7.53 -4.09 -13.93
C TRP A 14 -7.97 -3.80 -15.38
N PRO A 15 -8.79 -4.65 -16.02
CA PRO A 15 -9.52 -5.79 -15.46
C PRO A 15 -8.72 -7.11 -15.37
N ASP A 16 -7.45 -7.14 -15.77
CA ASP A 16 -6.60 -8.31 -15.63
C ASP A 16 -6.34 -8.60 -14.14
N ARG A 17 -6.40 -9.86 -13.74
CA ARG A 17 -6.21 -10.33 -12.37
C ARG A 17 -5.32 -11.58 -12.33
N GLY A 18 -4.76 -11.87 -11.17
CA GLY A 18 -4.00 -13.10 -10.95
C GLY A 18 -2.87 -13.29 -11.97
N GLY A 19 -2.88 -14.42 -12.70
CA GLY A 19 -1.88 -14.76 -13.70
C GLY A 19 -1.65 -13.67 -14.75
N PRO A 20 -2.67 -13.21 -15.50
CA PRO A 20 -2.53 -12.15 -16.49
C PRO A 20 -1.96 -10.84 -15.92
N ALA A 21 -2.39 -10.40 -14.75
CA ALA A 21 -1.83 -9.22 -14.08
C ALA A 21 -0.35 -9.44 -13.71
N SER A 22 -0.01 -10.62 -13.20
CA SER A 22 1.35 -11.00 -12.84
C SER A 22 2.29 -11.07 -14.07
N GLU A 23 1.79 -11.53 -15.23
CA GLU A 23 2.54 -11.52 -16.47
C GLU A 23 2.83 -10.09 -16.94
N ARG A 24 1.82 -9.21 -16.92
CA ARG A 24 2.00 -7.79 -17.27
C ARG A 24 2.97 -7.09 -16.35
N ALA A 25 2.87 -7.33 -15.03
CA ALA A 25 3.78 -6.77 -14.05
C ALA A 25 5.23 -7.20 -14.34
N ARG A 26 5.47 -8.50 -14.62
CA ARG A 26 6.79 -9.01 -15.01
C ARG A 26 7.32 -8.32 -16.27
N ASP A 27 6.49 -8.18 -17.29
CA ASP A 27 6.89 -7.61 -18.59
C ASP A 27 7.24 -6.11 -18.46
N LEU A 28 6.72 -5.43 -17.45
CA LEU A 28 7.08 -4.05 -17.06
C LEU A 28 8.25 -3.99 -16.07
N GLY A 29 8.85 -5.14 -15.73
CA GLY A 29 10.05 -5.22 -14.88
C GLY A 29 9.77 -5.09 -13.39
N PHE A 30 8.56 -5.37 -12.93
CA PHE A 30 8.28 -5.53 -11.50
C PHE A 30 8.79 -6.89 -11.00
N GLU A 31 9.21 -6.94 -9.73
CA GLU A 31 9.87 -8.11 -9.14
C GLU A 31 8.92 -8.97 -8.28
N HIS A 32 7.77 -8.44 -7.93
CA HIS A 32 6.70 -9.14 -7.21
C HIS A 32 5.35 -8.49 -7.51
N ILE A 33 4.28 -9.16 -7.10
CA ILE A 33 2.91 -8.64 -7.21
C ILE A 33 2.19 -8.74 -5.87
N ASP A 34 1.56 -7.66 -5.43
CA ASP A 34 0.57 -7.69 -4.37
C ASP A 34 -0.78 -8.06 -4.99
N VAL A 35 -1.54 -8.89 -4.32
CA VAL A 35 -2.80 -9.43 -4.86
C VAL A 35 -3.98 -9.03 -3.99
N SER A 36 -4.90 -8.26 -4.57
CA SER A 36 -6.04 -7.65 -3.90
C SER A 36 -7.32 -8.49 -3.91
N VAL A 37 -7.36 -9.56 -4.69
CA VAL A 37 -8.54 -10.41 -4.88
C VAL A 37 -8.18 -11.90 -4.78
N GLU A 38 -9.20 -12.77 -4.70
CA GLU A 38 -8.98 -14.23 -4.76
C GLU A 38 -8.26 -14.60 -6.06
N PHE A 39 -7.22 -15.38 -5.93
CA PHE A 39 -6.35 -15.81 -7.01
C PHE A 39 -5.87 -17.25 -6.77
N ASP A 40 -5.50 -17.93 -7.84
CA ASP A 40 -4.78 -19.20 -7.76
C ASP A 40 -3.26 -18.92 -7.77
N PRO A 41 -2.54 -19.16 -6.66
CA PRO A 41 -1.11 -18.94 -6.59
C PRO A 41 -0.31 -19.64 -7.69
N ALA A 42 -0.80 -20.78 -8.20
CA ALA A 42 -0.13 -21.54 -9.26
C ALA A 42 -0.14 -20.81 -10.62
N THR A 43 -0.99 -19.82 -10.81
CA THR A 43 -1.05 -19.02 -12.04
C THR A 43 -0.09 -17.84 -12.07
N LEU A 44 0.46 -17.46 -10.92
CA LEU A 44 1.34 -16.29 -10.82
C LEU A 44 2.73 -16.62 -11.35
N VAL A 45 3.28 -15.71 -12.15
CA VAL A 45 4.66 -15.80 -12.68
C VAL A 45 5.66 -14.97 -11.86
N LEU A 46 5.18 -14.12 -10.95
CA LEU A 46 5.96 -13.36 -10.00
C LEU A 46 5.71 -13.85 -8.57
N PRO A 47 6.68 -13.69 -7.66
CA PRO A 47 6.45 -13.90 -6.23
C PRO A 47 5.34 -12.98 -5.69
N ILE A 48 4.58 -13.46 -4.70
CA ILE A 48 3.62 -12.65 -3.99
C ILE A 48 4.37 -11.68 -3.06
N GLY A 49 3.99 -10.40 -3.09
CA GLY A 49 4.41 -9.38 -2.16
C GLY A 49 3.58 -9.42 -0.88
N CYS A 50 2.44 -8.76 -0.89
CA CYS A 50 1.46 -8.76 0.20
C CYS A 50 0.06 -9.08 -0.35
N PRO A 51 -0.60 -10.18 0.06
CA PRO A 51 -1.96 -10.47 -0.33
C PRO A 51 -2.95 -9.70 0.55
N THR A 52 -4.07 -9.23 -0.03
CA THR A 52 -5.15 -8.61 0.73
C THR A 52 -6.12 -9.65 1.27
N ALA A 53 -6.42 -9.59 2.55
CA ALA A 53 -7.47 -10.37 3.19
C ALA A 53 -8.74 -9.51 3.32
N PHE A 54 -9.75 -9.83 2.53
CA PHE A 54 -11.01 -9.07 2.51
C PHE A 54 -12.20 -10.02 2.73
N PRO A 55 -13.29 -9.64 3.42
CA PRO A 55 -13.55 -8.31 4.03
C PRO A 55 -13.04 -8.13 5.47
N LYS A 56 -12.24 -9.03 5.99
CA LYS A 56 -11.74 -8.98 7.38
C LYS A 56 -10.33 -9.56 7.48
N PRO A 57 -9.54 -9.10 8.47
CA PRO A 57 -8.19 -9.64 8.70
C PRO A 57 -8.24 -11.13 9.05
N ARG A 58 -7.17 -11.83 8.70
CA ARG A 58 -6.92 -13.23 9.03
C ARG A 58 -5.47 -13.40 9.50
N PRO A 59 -5.17 -14.42 10.35
CA PRO A 59 -3.81 -14.68 10.78
C PRO A 59 -2.85 -14.95 9.60
N GLY A 60 -1.63 -14.44 9.73
CA GLY A 60 -0.54 -14.61 8.77
C GLY A 60 -0.27 -13.38 7.91
N TRP A 61 0.76 -13.48 7.07
CA TRP A 61 1.20 -12.39 6.20
C TRP A 61 0.14 -12.03 5.15
N CYS A 62 -0.53 -10.93 5.40
CA CYS A 62 -1.52 -10.31 4.51
C CYS A 62 -1.80 -8.90 4.98
N THR A 63 -2.54 -8.12 4.22
CA THR A 63 -3.08 -6.83 4.64
C THR A 63 -4.61 -6.83 4.65
N THR A 64 -5.19 -5.93 5.42
CA THR A 64 -6.62 -5.61 5.37
C THR A 64 -6.78 -4.11 5.56
N PRO A 65 -7.49 -3.41 4.64
CA PRO A 65 -7.82 -2.01 4.84
C PRO A 65 -8.61 -1.81 6.14
N ALA A 66 -8.28 -0.74 6.85
CA ALA A 66 -9.07 -0.33 8.01
C ALA A 66 -10.54 -0.09 7.58
N PRO A 67 -11.53 -0.46 8.37
CA PRO A 67 -12.92 -0.23 8.01
C PRO A 67 -13.22 1.28 7.95
N THR A 68 -14.17 1.66 7.13
CA THR A 68 -14.69 3.03 7.11
C THR A 68 -15.06 3.47 8.52
N ALA A 69 -14.74 4.71 8.87
CA ALA A 69 -15.03 5.28 10.18
C ALA A 69 -16.53 5.25 10.47
N GLY A 70 -16.89 4.89 11.71
CA GLY A 70 -18.27 4.78 12.15
C GLY A 70 -18.37 4.24 13.58
N ASP A 71 -19.58 4.25 14.14
CA ASP A 71 -19.82 3.81 15.50
C ASP A 71 -19.42 2.35 15.73
N GLY A 72 -18.60 2.10 16.76
CA GLY A 72 -18.12 0.77 17.12
C GLY A 72 -17.06 0.17 16.19
N MET A 73 -16.63 0.90 15.15
CA MET A 73 -15.63 0.38 14.20
C MET A 73 -14.21 0.36 14.79
N TRP A 74 -13.91 1.25 15.74
CA TRP A 74 -12.64 1.20 16.46
C TRP A 74 -12.50 -0.12 17.25
N GLU A 75 -13.48 -0.41 18.10
CA GLU A 75 -13.50 -1.63 18.93
C GLU A 75 -13.55 -2.90 18.05
N TRP A 76 -14.27 -2.82 16.93
CA TRP A 76 -14.28 -3.90 15.93
C TRP A 76 -12.87 -4.14 15.37
N THR A 77 -12.17 -3.06 14.99
CA THR A 77 -10.83 -3.14 14.41
C THR A 77 -9.84 -3.72 15.43
N VAL A 78 -9.81 -3.17 16.64
CA VAL A 78 -8.96 -3.68 17.73
C VAL A 78 -9.19 -5.18 17.95
N ARG A 79 -10.47 -5.60 18.11
CA ARG A 79 -10.79 -7.02 18.32
C ARG A 79 -10.34 -7.89 17.16
N LYS A 80 -10.62 -7.46 15.92
CA LYS A 80 -10.32 -8.27 14.72
C LYS A 80 -8.83 -8.44 14.46
N PHE A 81 -8.04 -7.39 14.70
CA PHE A 81 -6.60 -7.50 14.51
C PHE A 81 -5.90 -8.23 15.67
N ARG A 82 -6.44 -8.19 16.89
CA ARG A 82 -6.00 -9.09 17.97
C ARG A 82 -6.17 -10.56 17.61
N ASP A 83 -7.25 -10.90 16.90
CA ASP A 83 -7.57 -12.27 16.47
C ASP A 83 -6.80 -12.68 15.19
N ALA A 84 -6.04 -11.77 14.57
CA ALA A 84 -5.37 -11.97 13.29
C ALA A 84 -3.87 -11.59 13.35
N PRO A 85 -3.06 -12.24 14.19
CA PRO A 85 -1.64 -11.90 14.30
C PRO A 85 -0.92 -12.08 12.96
N GLY A 86 -0.05 -11.12 12.63
CA GLY A 86 0.70 -11.08 11.38
C GLY A 86 -0.05 -10.48 10.18
N CYS A 87 -1.34 -10.15 10.33
CA CYS A 87 -2.07 -9.34 9.35
C CYS A 87 -1.72 -7.87 9.54
N LEU A 88 -1.36 -7.20 8.46
CA LEU A 88 -1.08 -5.77 8.44
C LEU A 88 -2.39 -4.98 8.34
N LEU A 89 -2.49 -3.89 9.09
CA LEU A 89 -3.59 -2.94 8.94
C LEU A 89 -3.16 -1.86 7.94
N GLU A 90 -4.03 -1.55 6.98
CA GLU A 90 -3.81 -0.47 6.03
C GLU A 90 -4.68 0.74 6.39
N PRO A 91 -4.08 1.85 6.87
CA PRO A 91 -4.78 3.10 7.15
C PRO A 91 -5.12 3.87 5.86
N TRP A 92 -6.28 4.58 5.84
CA TRP A 92 -6.65 5.45 4.73
C TRP A 92 -7.59 6.58 5.20
N ALA A 93 -7.72 7.67 4.43
CA ALA A 93 -8.36 8.92 4.86
C ALA A 93 -9.81 8.80 5.36
N GLY A 94 -10.60 7.85 4.85
CA GLY A 94 -11.99 7.62 5.28
C GLY A 94 -12.16 6.56 6.36
N ALA A 95 -11.06 5.98 6.86
CA ALA A 95 -11.07 4.84 7.78
C ALA A 95 -11.11 5.25 9.25
N THR A 96 -11.34 4.26 10.12
CA THR A 96 -11.17 4.39 11.58
C THR A 96 -9.72 4.69 11.98
N VAL A 97 -8.75 4.26 11.16
CA VAL A 97 -7.31 4.55 11.34
C VAL A 97 -6.88 5.38 10.14
N ASN A 98 -6.66 6.68 10.35
CA ASN A 98 -6.47 7.68 9.29
C ASN A 98 -5.56 8.84 9.70
N SER A 99 -4.72 8.64 10.70
CA SER A 99 -3.76 9.64 11.17
C SER A 99 -2.64 8.97 11.96
N LEU A 100 -1.54 9.67 12.19
CA LEU A 100 -0.44 9.19 13.05
C LEU A 100 -0.92 8.88 14.46
N GLU A 101 -1.82 9.72 15.02
CA GLU A 101 -2.39 9.51 16.35
C GLU A 101 -3.19 8.22 16.42
N SER A 102 -4.03 7.95 15.41
CA SER A 102 -4.82 6.71 15.36
C SER A 102 -3.97 5.47 15.10
N ILE A 103 -2.87 5.58 14.33
CA ILE A 103 -1.88 4.52 14.16
C ILE A 103 -1.22 4.18 15.51
N LYS A 104 -0.74 5.18 16.24
CA LYS A 104 -0.16 4.99 17.58
C LYS A 104 -1.16 4.37 18.55
N ALA A 105 -2.37 4.94 18.61
CA ALA A 105 -3.41 4.46 19.52
C ALA A 105 -3.77 2.98 19.28
N ILE A 106 -3.95 2.57 18.03
CA ILE A 106 -4.29 1.18 17.75
C ILE A 106 -3.10 0.22 17.93
N ALA A 107 -1.87 0.68 17.68
CA ALA A 107 -0.67 -0.10 17.95
C ALA A 107 -0.48 -0.36 19.46
N ASP A 108 -0.84 0.60 20.30
CA ASP A 108 -0.84 0.44 21.77
C ASP A 108 -1.91 -0.56 22.23
N GLU A 109 -3.09 -0.53 21.60
CA GLU A 109 -4.20 -1.45 21.94
C GLU A 109 -4.01 -2.86 21.38
N VAL A 110 -3.29 -3.03 20.27
CA VAL A 110 -3.03 -4.32 19.62
C VAL A 110 -1.52 -4.58 19.57
N PRO A 111 -0.91 -5.10 20.65
CA PRO A 111 0.53 -5.33 20.72
C PRO A 111 1.05 -6.18 19.57
N GLY A 112 2.07 -5.69 18.89
CA GLY A 112 2.67 -6.36 17.72
C GLY A 112 1.92 -6.13 16.39
N LEU A 113 0.90 -5.28 16.36
CA LEU A 113 0.28 -4.84 15.12
C LEU A 113 1.31 -4.08 14.27
N ARG A 114 1.39 -4.46 13.01
CA ARG A 114 2.19 -3.77 12.00
C ARG A 114 1.27 -3.29 10.87
N PHE A 115 1.80 -2.45 10.00
CA PHE A 115 0.99 -1.74 9.01
C PHE A 115 1.49 -1.98 7.60
N LEU A 116 0.56 -2.01 6.66
CA LEU A 116 0.83 -1.61 5.28
C LEU A 116 0.64 -0.10 5.23
N ILE A 117 1.68 0.62 4.82
CA ILE A 117 1.61 2.07 4.64
C ILE A 117 1.62 2.39 3.15
N ASP A 118 0.53 3.00 2.67
CA ASP A 118 0.45 3.59 1.35
C ASP A 118 0.69 5.10 1.45
N THR A 119 1.73 5.57 0.75
CA THR A 119 2.13 6.98 0.81
C THR A 119 1.07 7.93 0.26
N GLY A 120 0.26 7.49 -0.71
CA GLY A 120 -0.86 8.27 -1.24
C GLY A 120 -2.00 8.42 -0.24
N HIS A 121 -2.31 7.37 0.53
CA HIS A 121 -3.30 7.47 1.61
C HIS A 121 -2.83 8.41 2.72
N VAL A 122 -1.53 8.37 3.06
CA VAL A 122 -0.96 9.29 4.06
C VAL A 122 -1.06 10.74 3.55
N ALA A 123 -0.72 10.99 2.30
CA ALA A 123 -0.85 12.30 1.69
C ALA A 123 -2.30 12.80 1.68
N ASP A 124 -3.27 11.91 1.41
CA ASP A 124 -4.70 12.22 1.34
C ASP A 124 -5.24 12.79 2.67
N TRP A 125 -4.89 12.19 3.81
CA TRP A 125 -5.30 12.77 5.10
C TRP A 125 -4.43 13.96 5.56
N GLY A 126 -3.45 14.37 4.76
CA GLY A 126 -2.55 15.49 5.07
C GLY A 126 -1.45 15.14 6.07
N GLY A 127 -1.10 13.86 6.22
CA GLY A 127 0.01 13.39 7.05
C GLY A 127 1.35 13.45 6.33
N ASP A 128 2.42 13.31 7.11
CA ASP A 128 3.77 13.13 6.59
C ASP A 128 4.10 11.63 6.50
N PRO A 129 4.36 11.07 5.30
CA PRO A 129 4.77 9.69 5.15
C PRO A 129 5.97 9.31 6.04
N LEU A 130 6.92 10.20 6.24
CA LEU A 130 8.14 9.92 7.04
C LEU A 130 7.85 9.59 8.50
N GLU A 131 6.76 10.12 9.07
CA GLU A 131 6.39 9.89 10.47
C GLU A 131 5.75 8.52 10.72
N VAL A 132 5.19 7.89 9.66
CA VAL A 132 4.46 6.62 9.78
C VAL A 132 5.26 5.41 9.29
N LEU A 133 6.37 5.61 8.56
CA LEU A 133 7.18 4.51 8.02
C LEU A 133 7.76 3.58 9.08
N GLU A 134 7.99 4.04 10.30
CA GLU A 134 8.49 3.18 11.39
C GLU A 134 7.51 2.07 11.81
N TYR A 135 6.23 2.23 11.49
CA TYR A 135 5.18 1.25 11.76
C TYR A 135 5.01 0.23 10.64
N ALA A 136 5.63 0.45 9.47
CA ALA A 136 5.40 -0.35 8.28
C ALA A 136 6.20 -1.65 8.25
N ASP A 137 5.55 -2.74 7.86
CA ASP A 137 6.19 -3.97 7.41
C ASP A 137 6.02 -4.19 5.90
N HIS A 138 5.06 -3.49 5.27
CA HIS A 138 4.93 -3.39 3.82
C HIS A 138 4.60 -1.96 3.42
N ILE A 139 5.09 -1.53 2.25
CA ILE A 139 4.92 -0.15 1.80
C ILE A 139 4.40 -0.13 0.37
N GLN A 140 3.35 0.64 0.16
CA GLN A 140 2.86 0.99 -1.15
C GLN A 140 3.22 2.43 -1.49
N LEU A 141 3.82 2.61 -2.67
CA LEU A 141 4.25 3.90 -3.17
C LEU A 141 3.19 4.44 -4.13
N ARG A 142 2.72 5.62 -3.84
CA ARG A 142 1.77 6.36 -4.65
C ARG A 142 1.97 7.86 -4.41
N GLN A 143 1.96 8.65 -5.48
CA GLN A 143 1.93 10.09 -5.31
C GLN A 143 0.51 10.53 -4.96
N GLY A 144 0.39 11.39 -3.96
CA GLY A 144 -0.86 11.92 -3.46
C GLY A 144 -0.72 13.36 -3.00
N LYS A 145 -1.84 13.95 -2.55
CA LYS A 145 -1.90 15.27 -1.92
C LYS A 145 -3.07 15.34 -0.96
N PRO A 146 -3.13 16.31 -0.06
CA PRO A 146 -4.28 16.46 0.85
C PRO A 146 -5.62 16.50 0.10
N GLY A 147 -6.53 15.60 0.48
CA GLY A 147 -7.84 15.39 -0.14
C GLY A 147 -7.83 14.61 -1.46
N GLN A 148 -6.70 14.03 -1.86
CA GLN A 148 -6.60 13.22 -3.07
C GLN A 148 -5.54 12.14 -2.96
N THR A 149 -5.96 10.89 -2.86
CA THR A 149 -5.10 9.73 -2.66
C THR A 149 -4.09 9.51 -3.79
N GLN A 150 -4.44 9.84 -5.04
CA GLN A 150 -3.59 9.58 -6.20
C GLN A 150 -3.53 10.78 -7.14
N VAL A 151 -2.30 11.19 -7.45
CA VAL A 151 -1.95 12.15 -8.51
C VAL A 151 -0.77 11.60 -9.31
N HIS A 152 -0.52 12.12 -10.51
CA HIS A 152 0.64 11.69 -11.29
C HIS A 152 1.95 12.08 -10.59
N VAL A 153 3.01 11.28 -10.76
CA VAL A 153 4.32 11.56 -10.14
C VAL A 153 4.90 12.93 -10.51
N ASP A 154 4.60 13.43 -11.71
CA ASP A 154 5.02 14.76 -12.20
C ASP A 154 4.04 15.89 -11.84
N ASP A 155 2.94 15.60 -11.12
CA ASP A 155 2.02 16.64 -10.67
C ASP A 155 2.70 17.49 -9.60
N ALA A 156 2.91 18.78 -9.90
CA ALA A 156 3.57 19.72 -8.99
C ALA A 156 2.82 19.94 -7.66
N SER A 157 1.56 19.50 -7.55
CA SER A 157 0.77 19.52 -6.32
C SER A 157 0.94 18.27 -5.47
N GLY A 158 1.61 17.23 -5.97
CA GLY A 158 1.95 16.04 -5.22
C GLY A 158 2.91 16.35 -4.07
N VAL A 159 2.71 15.74 -2.92
CA VAL A 159 3.46 16.08 -1.69
C VAL A 159 4.43 14.98 -1.25
N VAL A 160 4.43 13.81 -1.88
CA VAL A 160 5.33 12.71 -1.52
C VAL A 160 6.69 12.90 -2.18
N ASP A 161 7.73 13.13 -1.39
CA ASP A 161 9.12 13.13 -1.86
C ASP A 161 9.70 11.71 -1.72
N PHE A 162 9.74 10.96 -2.82
CA PHE A 162 10.23 9.59 -2.83
C PHE A 162 11.71 9.48 -2.48
N THR A 163 12.51 10.53 -2.72
CA THR A 163 13.92 10.55 -2.31
C THR A 163 14.05 10.50 -0.79
N THR A 164 13.27 11.32 -0.10
CA THR A 164 13.28 11.34 1.37
C THR A 164 12.61 10.10 1.96
N VAL A 165 11.58 9.55 1.31
CA VAL A 165 10.96 8.28 1.70
C VAL A 165 12.00 7.14 1.67
N ILE A 166 12.73 6.97 0.56
CA ILE A 166 13.74 5.92 0.44
C ILE A 166 14.89 6.13 1.44
N ALA A 167 15.36 7.36 1.62
CA ALA A 167 16.36 7.67 2.63
C ALA A 167 15.89 7.31 4.05
N ARG A 168 14.62 7.60 4.38
CA ARG A 168 14.03 7.25 5.67
C ARG A 168 13.95 5.73 5.88
N LEU A 169 13.62 4.96 4.84
CA LEU A 169 13.64 3.49 4.92
C LEU A 169 15.04 2.95 5.18
N ASP A 170 16.05 3.61 4.63
CA ASP A 170 17.46 3.27 4.90
C ASP A 170 17.84 3.51 6.36
N GLU A 171 17.44 4.63 6.92
CA GLU A 171 17.64 4.95 8.33
C GLU A 171 16.93 3.97 9.27
N LEU A 172 15.73 3.53 8.89
CA LEU A 172 14.94 2.55 9.65
C LEU A 172 15.44 1.11 9.46
N GLU A 173 16.47 0.90 8.63
CA GLU A 173 16.95 -0.43 8.24
C GLU A 173 15.84 -1.35 7.72
N TYR A 174 14.88 -0.77 6.99
CA TYR A 174 13.76 -1.52 6.43
C TYR A 174 14.23 -2.68 5.55
N ARG A 175 13.58 -3.84 5.63
CA ARG A 175 13.95 -5.07 4.91
C ARG A 175 12.79 -5.63 4.09
N GLY A 176 11.68 -4.92 4.03
CA GLY A 176 10.50 -5.34 3.29
C GLY A 176 10.58 -5.04 1.78
N LYS A 177 9.43 -5.15 1.14
CA LYS A 177 9.24 -4.88 -0.28
C LYS A 177 8.50 -3.57 -0.46
N LEU A 178 8.65 -2.96 -1.65
CA LEU A 178 7.92 -1.76 -2.05
C LEU A 178 7.02 -2.13 -3.22
N SER A 179 5.76 -1.77 -3.19
CA SER A 179 4.82 -1.97 -4.30
C SER A 179 4.28 -0.64 -4.79
N ILE A 180 4.03 -0.52 -6.08
CA ILE A 180 3.35 0.65 -6.64
C ILE A 180 1.87 0.35 -6.74
N GLU A 181 1.04 1.27 -6.26
CA GLU A 181 -0.40 1.18 -6.37
C GLU A 181 -0.98 2.43 -7.05
N TYR A 182 -1.66 2.20 -8.17
CA TYR A 182 -2.60 3.12 -8.80
C TYR A 182 -3.79 2.30 -9.28
N PHE A 183 -4.98 2.86 -9.22
CA PHE A 183 -6.17 2.11 -9.62
C PHE A 183 -7.25 3.01 -10.23
N ASN A 184 -8.09 2.42 -11.04
CA ASN A 184 -9.29 3.06 -11.58
C ASN A 184 -10.53 2.45 -10.91
N LEU A 185 -11.05 3.11 -9.90
CA LEU A 185 -12.26 2.73 -9.17
C LEU A 185 -13.25 3.91 -9.11
N PRO A 186 -13.86 4.29 -10.24
CA PRO A 186 -14.73 5.47 -10.33
C PRO A 186 -15.95 5.39 -9.40
N ASP A 187 -16.50 4.20 -9.18
CA ASP A 187 -17.63 3.98 -8.27
C ASP A 187 -17.29 4.24 -6.80
N HIS A 188 -15.99 4.27 -6.47
CA HIS A 188 -15.47 4.61 -5.15
C HIS A 188 -14.89 6.03 -5.05
N GLY A 189 -15.07 6.85 -6.10
CA GLY A 189 -14.55 8.21 -6.12
C GLY A 189 -13.08 8.33 -6.54
N TRP A 190 -12.50 7.27 -7.10
CA TRP A 190 -11.10 7.22 -7.55
C TRP A 190 -10.98 6.91 -9.05
N PRO A 191 -11.48 7.80 -9.93
CA PRO A 191 -11.33 7.62 -11.38
C PRO A 191 -9.88 7.87 -11.80
N LEU A 192 -9.36 7.01 -12.67
CA LEU A 192 -8.04 7.16 -13.28
C LEU A 192 -8.00 6.42 -14.63
N ASP A 193 -7.76 7.16 -15.70
CA ASP A 193 -7.84 6.59 -17.05
C ASP A 193 -6.66 5.66 -17.41
N GLU A 194 -5.46 5.92 -16.87
CA GLU A 194 -4.24 5.23 -17.26
C GLU A 194 -3.42 4.70 -16.05
N PRO A 195 -3.97 3.83 -15.17
CA PRO A 195 -3.27 3.39 -13.96
C PRO A 195 -1.94 2.69 -14.25
N VAL A 196 -1.85 1.90 -15.32
CA VAL A 196 -0.62 1.22 -15.73
C VAL A 196 0.47 2.22 -16.12
N ARG A 197 0.11 3.27 -16.86
CA ARG A 197 1.06 4.32 -17.24
C ARG A 197 1.58 5.05 -16.00
N TRP A 198 0.69 5.49 -15.12
CA TRP A 198 1.08 6.18 -13.89
C TRP A 198 1.98 5.32 -13.01
N ALA A 199 1.68 4.02 -12.92
CA ALA A 199 2.52 3.09 -12.18
C ALA A 199 3.91 2.91 -12.82
N THR A 200 4.00 2.86 -14.15
CA THR A 200 5.29 2.75 -14.85
C THR A 200 6.09 4.03 -14.78
N ASP A 201 5.46 5.20 -14.83
CA ASP A 201 6.13 6.50 -14.69
C ASP A 201 6.68 6.66 -13.26
N LEU A 202 5.90 6.29 -12.23
CA LEU A 202 6.40 6.25 -10.85
C LEU A 202 7.53 5.23 -10.68
N ALA A 203 7.42 4.04 -11.28
CA ALA A 203 8.48 3.04 -11.23
C ALA A 203 9.79 3.56 -11.85
N ALA A 204 9.70 4.26 -12.99
CA ALA A 204 10.85 4.87 -13.63
C ALA A 204 11.50 5.96 -12.75
N HIS A 205 10.69 6.71 -12.00
CA HIS A 205 11.15 7.72 -11.05
C HIS A 205 11.84 7.10 -9.83
N VAL A 206 11.28 6.01 -9.28
CA VAL A 206 11.75 5.42 -8.02
C VAL A 206 12.95 4.49 -8.23
N ARG A 207 13.00 3.69 -9.31
CA ARG A 207 14.08 2.70 -9.54
C ARG A 207 15.50 3.25 -9.37
N PRO A 208 15.87 4.45 -9.86
CA PRO A 208 17.21 5.00 -9.63
C PRO A 208 17.52 5.28 -8.15
N LEU A 209 16.52 5.44 -7.31
CA LEU A 209 16.67 5.70 -5.88
C LEU A 209 16.93 4.42 -5.06
N LEU A 210 16.65 3.24 -5.65
CA LEU A 210 16.76 1.95 -4.95
C LEU A 210 18.16 1.35 -4.98
N GLY A 211 19.11 1.93 -5.70
CA GLY A 211 20.52 1.51 -5.78
C GLY A 211 20.78 0.39 -6.79
#